data_823ccc4ab7d20731cfe9a05f99cd8bab
#
_entry.id   823ccc4ab7d20731cfe9a05f99cd8bab
#
_cell.length_a   1.000
_cell.length_b   1.000
_cell.length_c   1.000
_cell.angle_alpha   90.00
_cell.angle_beta   90.00
_cell.angle_gamma   90.00
#
_symmetry.space_group_name_H-M   'P 1'
#
loop_
_entity.id
_entity.type
_entity.pdbx_description
1 polymer ?
#
loop_
_entity_poly.entity_id
_entity_poly.type
_entity_poly.pdbx_seq_one_letter_code
_entity_poly.pdbx_strand_id
1 'polypeptide(L)'
;MLMRFKQLTISLLLVGLSATAWSQPILVKSQQKIEEYKLENGFRVILAQNDKENKVFMNTVYLTGSLNDPQGKGGLAHLLEHLALKGTQKIK
;
A
#
# COMPACT_ATOMS: atom_id res chain seq x y z
N MET A 1 38.22 2.14 59.88
CA MET A 1 38.29 2.92 58.68
C MET A 1 37.36 2.24 57.66
N LEU A 2 36.09 2.65 57.64
CA LEU A 2 35.07 2.03 56.73
C LEU A 2 35.04 2.81 55.41
N MET A 3 35.49 2.15 54.36
CA MET A 3 35.32 2.70 52.98
C MET A 3 33.89 2.44 52.53
N ARG A 4 33.12 3.54 52.38
CA ARG A 4 31.77 3.53 51.77
C ARG A 4 31.93 3.47 50.26
N PHE A 5 31.60 2.32 49.67
CA PHE A 5 31.38 2.20 48.23
C PHE A 5 30.10 2.91 47.86
N LYS A 6 30.23 4.02 47.12
CA LYS A 6 29.09 4.67 46.46
C LYS A 6 28.74 3.83 45.25
N GLN A 7 27.59 3.19 45.29
CA GLN A 7 27.01 2.56 44.12
C GLN A 7 26.56 3.64 43.13
N LEU A 8 27.23 3.74 42.00
CA LEU A 8 26.75 4.48 40.84
C LEU A 8 25.64 3.64 40.16
N THR A 9 24.40 4.03 40.33
CA THR A 9 23.28 3.50 39.53
C THR A 9 23.36 4.12 38.16
N ILE A 10 23.81 3.36 37.18
CA ILE A 10 23.74 3.71 35.76
C ILE A 10 22.30 3.47 35.36
N SER A 11 21.50 4.55 35.27
CA SER A 11 20.18 4.52 34.64
C SER A 11 20.36 4.37 33.12
N LEU A 12 20.18 3.16 32.63
CA LEU A 12 20.16 2.84 31.22
C LEU A 12 18.83 3.36 30.65
N LEU A 13 18.89 4.55 30.02
CA LEU A 13 17.75 5.14 29.28
C LEU A 13 17.54 4.30 28.02
N LEU A 14 16.59 3.36 28.08
CA LEU A 14 16.10 2.66 26.88
C LEU A 14 15.30 3.68 26.05
N VAL A 15 15.98 4.32 25.11
CA VAL A 15 15.31 5.03 24.02
C VAL A 15 14.68 3.97 23.11
N GLY A 16 13.37 3.76 23.26
CA GLY A 16 12.61 2.89 22.39
C GLY A 16 12.61 3.48 20.97
N LEU A 17 13.47 2.94 20.10
CA LEU A 17 13.35 3.14 18.66
C LEU A 17 12.04 2.44 18.23
N SER A 18 10.96 3.20 18.11
CA SER A 18 9.77 2.76 17.40
C SER A 18 10.14 2.69 15.90
N ALA A 19 10.68 1.56 15.48
CA ALA A 19 10.79 1.26 14.07
C ALA A 19 9.37 1.19 13.51
N THR A 20 8.96 2.20 12.74
CA THR A 20 7.78 2.10 11.89
C THR A 20 8.06 0.99 10.89
N ALA A 21 7.56 -0.20 11.19
CA ALA A 21 7.64 -1.34 10.28
C ALA A 21 6.76 -1.00 9.06
N TRP A 22 7.39 -0.53 8.00
CA TRP A 22 6.73 -0.40 6.71
C TRP A 22 6.46 -1.82 6.23
N SER A 23 5.18 -2.17 6.17
CA SER A 23 4.78 -3.47 5.65
C SER A 23 5.26 -3.58 4.21
N GLN A 24 6.12 -4.57 3.96
CA GLN A 24 6.64 -4.83 2.62
C GLN A 24 5.59 -5.57 1.79
N PRO A 25 5.44 -5.25 0.51
CA PRO A 25 4.55 -6.00 -0.36
C PRO A 25 5.02 -7.45 -0.48
N ILE A 26 4.06 -8.38 -0.44
CA ILE A 26 4.34 -9.81 -0.57
C ILE A 26 4.34 -10.18 -2.05
N LEU A 27 5.47 -10.71 -2.54
CA LEU A 27 5.54 -11.30 -3.87
C LEU A 27 4.69 -12.58 -3.91
N VAL A 28 3.63 -12.58 -4.70
CA VAL A 28 2.70 -13.71 -4.83
C VAL A 28 3.10 -14.63 -5.97
N LYS A 29 3.52 -14.05 -7.10
CA LYS A 29 3.88 -14.80 -8.30
C LYS A 29 4.94 -14.05 -9.08
N SER A 30 5.90 -14.80 -9.61
CA SER A 30 6.88 -14.31 -10.59
C SER A 30 6.96 -15.30 -11.74
N GLN A 31 6.78 -14.82 -12.95
CA GLN A 31 6.90 -15.64 -14.17
C GLN A 31 7.45 -14.78 -15.31
N GLN A 32 8.62 -15.16 -15.80
CA GLN A 32 9.35 -14.38 -16.80
C GLN A 32 9.64 -12.95 -16.27
N LYS A 33 9.11 -11.90 -16.96
CA LYS A 33 9.24 -10.50 -16.59
C LYS A 33 7.97 -9.92 -15.97
N ILE A 34 7.08 -10.78 -15.47
CA ILE A 34 5.83 -10.38 -14.83
C ILE A 34 5.89 -10.81 -13.37
N GLU A 35 5.69 -9.85 -12.49
CA GLU A 35 5.68 -10.04 -11.05
C GLU A 35 4.36 -9.55 -10.47
N GLU A 36 3.78 -10.34 -9.59
CA GLU A 36 2.55 -10.01 -8.90
C GLU A 36 2.82 -9.86 -7.40
N TYR A 37 2.46 -8.71 -6.88
CA TYR A 37 2.59 -8.37 -5.46
C TYR A 37 1.22 -8.17 -4.83
N LYS A 38 1.11 -8.48 -3.55
CA LYS A 38 -0.04 -8.18 -2.72
C LYS A 38 0.37 -7.28 -1.57
N LEU A 39 -0.32 -6.16 -1.44
CA LEU A 39 -0.14 -5.25 -0.31
C LEU A 39 -0.97 -5.74 0.90
N GLU A 40 -0.65 -5.23 2.08
CA GLU A 40 -1.32 -5.60 3.33
C GLU A 40 -2.83 -5.31 3.30
N ASN A 41 -3.23 -4.23 2.65
CA ASN A 41 -4.65 -3.87 2.45
C ASN A 41 -5.37 -4.73 1.41
N GLY A 42 -4.71 -5.76 0.85
CA GLY A 42 -5.25 -6.65 -0.17
C GLY A 42 -5.12 -6.15 -1.61
N PHE A 43 -4.60 -4.93 -1.83
CA PHE A 43 -4.39 -4.40 -3.16
C PHE A 43 -3.35 -5.25 -3.92
N ARG A 44 -3.62 -5.56 -5.19
CA ARG A 44 -2.73 -6.35 -6.05
C ARG A 44 -2.04 -5.44 -7.05
N VAL A 45 -0.73 -5.58 -7.17
CA VAL A 45 0.10 -4.85 -8.12
C VAL A 45 0.73 -5.84 -9.07
N ILE A 46 0.57 -5.64 -10.36
CA ILE A 46 1.21 -6.44 -11.39
C ILE A 46 2.22 -5.55 -12.12
N LEU A 47 3.48 -5.94 -12.06
CA LEU A 47 4.57 -5.28 -12.76
C LEU A 47 4.97 -6.13 -13.96
N ALA A 48 4.89 -5.56 -15.15
CA ALA A 48 5.31 -6.20 -16.39
C ALA A 48 6.43 -5.37 -17.04
N GLN A 49 7.65 -5.87 -17.00
CA GLN A 49 8.79 -5.20 -17.59
C GLN A 49 8.83 -5.42 -19.10
N ASN A 50 8.91 -4.33 -19.86
CA ASN A 50 9.14 -4.35 -21.30
C ASN A 50 10.40 -3.55 -21.66
N ASP A 51 11.48 -4.22 -21.96
CA ASP A 51 12.78 -3.58 -22.27
C ASP A 51 12.84 -2.99 -23.70
N LYS A 52 11.80 -3.20 -24.50
CA LYS A 52 11.74 -2.71 -25.88
C LYS A 52 11.20 -1.29 -25.98
N GLU A 53 10.57 -0.79 -24.93
CA GLU A 53 9.90 0.50 -24.91
C GLU A 53 10.40 1.37 -23.77
N ASN A 54 10.71 2.62 -24.06
CA ASN A 54 11.07 3.60 -23.05
C ASN A 54 9.82 4.38 -22.60
N LYS A 55 8.79 3.65 -22.19
CA LYS A 55 7.50 4.19 -21.76
C LYS A 55 6.99 3.44 -20.55
N VAL A 56 6.21 4.11 -19.73
CA VAL A 56 5.48 3.51 -18.62
C VAL A 56 3.98 3.57 -18.93
N PHE A 57 3.32 2.43 -18.86
CA PHE A 57 1.87 2.33 -18.91
C PHE A 57 1.37 1.92 -17.52
N MET A 58 0.38 2.62 -17.02
CA MET A 58 -0.27 2.31 -15.74
C MET A 58 -1.77 2.19 -15.94
N ASN A 59 -2.35 1.13 -15.41
CA ASN A 59 -3.79 0.90 -15.40
C ASN A 59 -4.23 0.45 -14.02
N THR A 60 -5.37 0.95 -13.56
CA THR A 60 -6.01 0.52 -12.32
C THR A 60 -7.35 -0.13 -12.65
N VAL A 61 -7.53 -1.38 -12.22
CA VAL A 61 -8.74 -2.15 -12.45
C VAL A 61 -9.48 -2.33 -11.13
N TYR A 62 -10.74 -1.89 -11.10
CA TYR A 62 -11.66 -2.14 -10.00
C TYR A 62 -12.48 -3.39 -10.34
N LEU A 63 -12.42 -4.41 -9.48
CA LEU A 63 -13.13 -5.68 -9.66
C LEU A 63 -14.60 -5.55 -9.20
N THR A 64 -15.26 -4.49 -9.62
CA THR A 64 -16.66 -4.20 -9.33
C THR A 64 -17.29 -3.47 -10.51
N GLY A 65 -18.58 -3.54 -10.64
CA GLY A 65 -19.33 -2.90 -11.73
C GLY A 65 -20.83 -3.02 -11.54
N SER A 66 -21.61 -2.79 -12.58
CA SER A 66 -23.08 -2.79 -12.54
C SER A 66 -23.73 -4.09 -12.03
N LEU A 67 -23.02 -5.22 -12.15
CA LEU A 67 -23.46 -6.50 -11.56
C LEU A 67 -23.47 -6.48 -10.02
N ASN A 68 -22.76 -5.55 -9.42
CA ASN A 68 -22.68 -5.37 -7.97
C ASN A 68 -23.59 -4.25 -7.47
N ASP A 69 -24.34 -3.60 -8.36
CA ASP A 69 -25.28 -2.55 -7.98
C ASP A 69 -26.36 -3.13 -7.06
N PRO A 70 -26.72 -2.46 -5.96
CA PRO A 70 -27.82 -2.88 -5.11
C PRO A 70 -29.14 -2.95 -5.86
N GLN A 71 -30.01 -3.87 -5.49
CA GLN A 71 -31.32 -4.01 -6.11
C GLN A 71 -32.11 -2.68 -6.10
N GLY A 72 -32.63 -2.29 -7.23
CA GLY A 72 -33.36 -1.02 -7.41
C GLY A 72 -32.45 0.21 -7.57
N LYS A 73 -31.13 0.05 -7.59
CA LYS A 73 -30.15 1.13 -7.80
C LYS A 73 -29.24 0.87 -9.00
N GLY A 74 -29.78 0.28 -10.06
CA GLY A 74 -29.02 0.04 -11.29
C GLY A 74 -28.44 1.32 -11.87
N GLY A 75 -27.18 1.26 -12.33
CA GLY A 75 -26.46 2.41 -12.86
C GLY A 75 -25.60 3.14 -11.82
N LEU A 76 -25.56 2.69 -10.55
CA LEU A 76 -24.76 3.33 -9.51
C LEU A 76 -23.26 3.21 -9.82
N ALA A 77 -22.79 2.07 -10.26
CA ALA A 77 -21.39 1.86 -10.67
C ALA A 77 -21.01 2.77 -11.86
N HIS A 78 -21.89 2.91 -12.84
CA HIS A 78 -21.68 3.79 -13.98
C HIS A 78 -21.62 5.27 -13.57
N LEU A 79 -22.48 5.69 -12.64
CA LEU A 79 -22.44 7.04 -12.08
C LEU A 79 -21.11 7.31 -11.35
N LEU A 80 -20.64 6.32 -10.56
CA LEU A 80 -19.38 6.45 -9.85
C LEU A 80 -18.19 6.60 -10.82
N GLU A 81 -18.20 5.88 -11.94
CA GLU A 81 -17.20 6.01 -13.00
C GLU A 81 -17.12 7.46 -13.52
N HIS A 82 -18.25 8.06 -13.83
CA HIS A 82 -18.30 9.46 -14.28
C HIS A 82 -17.84 10.43 -13.19
N LEU A 83 -18.19 10.18 -11.94
CA LEU A 83 -17.79 11.04 -10.82
C LEU A 83 -16.28 10.95 -10.53
N ALA A 84 -15.67 9.78 -10.70
CA ALA A 84 -14.24 9.56 -10.48
C ALA A 84 -13.38 10.41 -11.44
N LEU A 85 -13.90 10.75 -12.62
CA LEU A 85 -13.20 11.57 -13.62
C LEU A 85 -13.44 13.08 -13.45
N LYS A 86 -14.28 13.49 -12.53
CA LYS A 86 -14.61 14.92 -12.31
C LYS A 86 -13.56 15.70 -11.54
N GLY A 87 -12.50 15.01 -11.08
CA GLY A 87 -11.45 15.64 -10.29
C GLY A 87 -11.75 15.72 -8.80
N THR A 88 -10.89 16.38 -8.08
CA THR A 88 -10.96 16.59 -6.62
C THR A 88 -10.69 18.04 -6.27
N GLN A 89 -10.76 18.40 -4.99
CA GLN A 89 -10.38 19.75 -4.55
C GLN A 89 -8.92 20.11 -4.88
N LYS A 90 -8.05 19.12 -5.00
CA LYS A 90 -6.61 19.31 -5.28
C LYS A 90 -6.22 19.11 -6.75
N ILE A 91 -7.03 18.37 -7.50
CA ILE A 91 -6.77 18.01 -8.91
C ILE A 91 -7.99 18.42 -9.71
N LYS A 92 -7.83 19.43 -10.53
CA LYS A 92 -8.88 19.95 -11.44
C LYS A 92 -8.72 19.35 -12.81
#